data_a4b5d549fbd3a98980b7e900731f4052
#
_entry.id   a4b5d549fbd3a98980b7e900731f4052
#
_cell.length_a   1.000
_cell.length_b   1.000
_cell.length_c   1.000
_cell.angle_alpha   90.00
_cell.angle_beta   90.00
_cell.angle_gamma   90.00
#
_symmetry.space_group_name_H-M   'P 1'
#
loop_
_entity.id
_entity.type
_entity.pdbx_description
1 polymer ?
#
loop_
_entity_poly.entity_id
_entity_poly.type
_entity_poly.pdbx_seq_one_letter_code
_entity_poly.pdbx_strand_id
1 'polypeptide(L)'
;MTDLKQLVNQHVKECKVIDEKIKEQKEQSSTFINQVFHNLKLICPAWKQNFDSTQAYQATKELWLNTLIEEGITTQEQVNRGLKAAKLNASAFFPSIGQFVSWTKKAAPRVNEAAYKEFDYKEIAKHTKQEYIDIAAEKMAKIRKDILNK
;
A
#
# COMPACT_ATOMS: atom_id res chain seq x y z
N MET A 1 -43.78 -3.17 -36.58
CA MET A 1 -43.32 -1.79 -36.34
C MET A 1 -43.14 -1.60 -34.84
N THR A 2 -41.92 -1.39 -34.41
CA THR A 2 -41.67 -1.06 -33.00
C THR A 2 -42.15 0.36 -32.76
N ASP A 3 -43.10 0.54 -31.85
CA ASP A 3 -43.72 1.84 -31.60
C ASP A 3 -42.65 2.80 -31.04
N LEU A 4 -42.55 3.99 -31.60
CA LEU A 4 -41.60 5.03 -31.23
C LEU A 4 -41.66 5.33 -29.72
N LYS A 5 -42.86 5.20 -29.12
CA LYS A 5 -43.06 5.33 -27.66
C LYS A 5 -42.34 4.24 -26.86
N GLN A 6 -42.28 3.01 -27.38
CA GLN A 6 -41.60 1.91 -26.71
C GLN A 6 -40.08 2.12 -26.74
N LEU A 7 -39.53 2.60 -27.87
CA LEU A 7 -38.09 2.92 -27.98
C LEU A 7 -37.70 4.07 -27.06
N VAL A 8 -38.49 5.14 -26.98
CA VAL A 8 -38.24 6.27 -26.08
C VAL A 8 -38.32 5.81 -24.63
N ASN A 9 -39.33 5.03 -24.25
CA ASN A 9 -39.42 4.54 -22.86
C ASN A 9 -38.30 3.59 -22.49
N GLN A 10 -37.80 2.79 -23.40
CA GLN A 10 -36.63 1.92 -23.17
C GLN A 10 -35.37 2.76 -22.97
N HIS A 11 -35.19 3.76 -23.81
CA HIS A 11 -34.00 4.66 -23.68
C HIS A 11 -34.00 5.46 -22.37
N VAL A 12 -35.17 5.94 -21.96
CA VAL A 12 -35.31 6.62 -20.65
C VAL A 12 -35.01 5.68 -19.47
N LYS A 13 -35.40 4.42 -19.55
CA LYS A 13 -35.07 3.41 -18.53
C LYS A 13 -33.57 3.13 -18.48
N GLU A 14 -32.93 2.98 -19.64
CA GLU A 14 -31.48 2.78 -19.74
C GLU A 14 -30.69 3.96 -19.17
N CYS A 15 -31.10 5.20 -19.48
CA CYS A 15 -30.49 6.42 -18.90
C CYS A 15 -30.60 6.44 -17.37
N LYS A 16 -31.74 6.12 -16.80
CA LYS A 16 -31.91 6.07 -15.33
C LYS A 16 -31.00 5.03 -14.68
N VAL A 17 -30.86 3.85 -15.27
CA VAL A 17 -29.95 2.82 -14.75
C VAL A 17 -28.50 3.26 -14.80
N ILE A 18 -28.11 3.98 -15.84
CA ILE A 18 -26.75 4.55 -15.95
C ILE A 18 -26.53 5.62 -14.86
N ASP A 19 -27.49 6.53 -14.66
CA ASP A 19 -27.40 7.57 -13.64
C ASP A 19 -27.29 6.99 -12.23
N GLU A 20 -28.06 5.94 -11.92
CA GLU A 20 -27.98 5.24 -10.64
C GLU A 20 -26.61 4.59 -10.43
N LYS A 21 -26.06 3.91 -11.45
CA LYS A 21 -24.71 3.33 -11.38
C LYS A 21 -23.61 4.36 -11.19
N ILE A 22 -23.71 5.50 -11.88
CA ILE A 22 -22.76 6.62 -11.72
C ILE A 22 -22.82 7.16 -10.30
N LYS A 23 -24.03 7.29 -9.73
CA LYS A 23 -24.21 7.75 -8.35
C LYS A 23 -23.59 6.78 -7.35
N GLU A 24 -23.86 5.49 -7.48
CA GLU A 24 -23.27 4.46 -6.62
C GLU A 24 -21.72 4.46 -6.70
N GLN A 25 -21.16 4.58 -7.89
CA GLN A 25 -19.69 4.66 -8.06
C GLN A 25 -19.10 5.91 -7.39
N LYS A 26 -19.77 7.04 -7.48
CA LYS A 26 -19.34 8.28 -6.78
C LYS A 26 -19.39 8.13 -5.27
N GLU A 27 -20.43 7.50 -4.73
CA GLU A 27 -20.57 7.24 -3.30
C GLU A 27 -19.47 6.28 -2.80
N GLN A 28 -19.20 5.21 -3.52
CA GLN A 28 -18.14 4.26 -3.20
C GLN A 28 -16.74 4.91 -3.24
N SER A 29 -16.48 5.71 -4.26
CA SER A 29 -15.22 6.44 -4.41
C SER A 29 -15.03 7.47 -3.29
N SER A 30 -16.10 8.17 -2.91
CA SER A 30 -16.09 9.12 -1.80
C SER A 30 -15.81 8.42 -0.46
N THR A 31 -16.44 7.28 -0.22
CA THR A 31 -16.20 6.47 0.97
C THR A 31 -14.76 5.98 1.03
N PHE A 32 -14.23 5.52 -0.08
CA PHE A 32 -12.84 5.05 -0.20
C PHE A 32 -11.83 6.14 0.17
N ILE A 33 -11.91 7.32 -0.45
CA ILE A 33 -10.98 8.41 -0.16
C ILE A 33 -11.14 8.94 1.28
N ASN A 34 -12.35 8.96 1.81
CA ASN A 34 -12.59 9.35 3.19
C ASN A 34 -11.91 8.41 4.18
N GLN A 35 -11.94 7.12 3.93
CA GLN A 35 -11.23 6.11 4.77
C GLN A 35 -9.72 6.30 4.71
N VAL A 36 -9.16 6.53 3.52
CA VAL A 36 -7.72 6.79 3.35
C VAL A 36 -7.30 8.01 4.17
N PHE A 37 -8.01 9.13 4.03
CA PHE A 37 -7.71 10.36 4.75
C PHE A 37 -7.92 10.23 6.25
N HIS A 38 -8.95 9.53 6.68
CA HIS A 38 -9.16 9.23 8.09
C HIS A 38 -7.98 8.49 8.72
N ASN A 39 -7.51 7.43 8.07
CA ASN A 39 -6.36 6.67 8.54
C ASN A 39 -5.07 7.51 8.53
N LEU A 40 -4.83 8.31 7.50
CA LEU A 40 -3.67 9.19 7.44
C LEU A 40 -3.70 10.27 8.54
N LYS A 41 -4.86 10.79 8.90
CA LYS A 41 -5.00 11.72 10.03
C LYS A 41 -4.63 11.09 11.37
N LEU A 42 -4.95 9.81 11.56
CA LEU A 42 -4.56 9.08 12.76
C LEU A 42 -3.05 8.81 12.81
N ILE A 43 -2.43 8.59 11.65
CA ILE A 43 -1.00 8.32 11.53
C ILE A 43 -0.18 9.61 11.65
N CYS A 44 -0.67 10.72 11.09
CA CYS A 44 0.04 11.99 10.98
C CYS A 44 -0.57 13.03 11.92
N PRO A 45 -0.10 13.19 13.16
CA PRO A 45 -0.73 14.08 14.15
C PRO A 45 -0.71 15.55 13.75
N ALA A 46 0.24 16.00 12.94
CA ALA A 46 0.35 17.37 12.45
C ALA A 46 -0.44 17.63 11.13
N TRP A 47 -1.37 16.76 10.77
CA TRP A 47 -2.12 16.85 9.51
C TRP A 47 -2.85 18.19 9.30
N LYS A 48 -3.31 18.85 10.38
CA LYS A 48 -4.00 20.13 10.29
C LYS A 48 -3.14 21.24 9.73
N GLN A 49 -1.83 21.19 9.91
CA GLN A 49 -0.89 22.18 9.39
C GLN A 49 -0.70 22.11 7.87
N ASN A 50 -1.15 21.02 7.25
CA ASN A 50 -1.08 20.85 5.81
C ASN A 50 -2.27 21.44 5.05
N PHE A 51 -3.32 21.87 5.76
CA PHE A 51 -4.57 22.34 5.15
C PHE A 51 -4.99 23.68 5.75
N ASP A 52 -4.99 24.72 4.94
CA ASP A 52 -5.32 26.10 5.35
C ASP A 52 -6.82 26.30 5.58
N SER A 53 -7.66 25.52 4.92
CA SER A 53 -9.11 25.64 4.97
C SER A 53 -9.82 24.32 4.70
N THR A 54 -11.10 24.25 5.04
CA THR A 54 -11.98 23.12 4.70
C THR A 54 -12.09 22.94 3.18
N GLN A 55 -12.09 24.02 2.42
CA GLN A 55 -12.14 23.97 0.96
C GLN A 55 -10.85 23.37 0.38
N ALA A 56 -9.67 23.77 0.88
CA ALA A 56 -8.39 23.21 0.50
C ALA A 56 -8.33 21.70 0.82
N TYR A 57 -8.86 21.30 1.96
CA TYR A 57 -8.97 19.91 2.35
C TYR A 57 -9.83 19.06 1.39
N GLN A 58 -11.00 19.58 1.01
CA GLN A 58 -11.90 18.91 0.05
C GLN A 58 -11.28 18.84 -1.35
N ALA A 59 -10.69 19.93 -1.83
CA ALA A 59 -10.00 19.94 -3.11
C ALA A 59 -8.83 18.94 -3.15
N THR A 60 -8.10 18.82 -2.06
CA THR A 60 -7.01 17.83 -1.93
C THR A 60 -7.55 16.41 -1.98
N LYS A 61 -8.67 16.11 -1.34
CA LYS A 61 -9.30 14.78 -1.45
C LYS A 61 -9.69 14.43 -2.87
N GLU A 62 -10.28 15.36 -3.61
CA GLU A 62 -10.66 15.16 -5.01
C GLU A 62 -9.42 14.91 -5.88
N LEU A 63 -8.38 15.70 -5.69
CA LEU A 63 -7.10 15.51 -6.38
C LEU A 63 -6.51 14.12 -6.09
N TRP A 64 -6.50 13.70 -4.85
CA TRP A 64 -6.01 12.39 -4.46
C TRP A 64 -6.84 11.27 -5.07
N LEU A 65 -8.16 11.36 -5.03
CA LEU A 65 -9.04 10.36 -5.61
C LEU A 65 -8.77 10.19 -7.11
N ASN A 66 -8.70 11.28 -7.85
CA ASN A 66 -8.41 11.27 -9.29
C ASN A 66 -7.04 10.67 -9.57
N THR A 67 -6.01 11.09 -8.84
CA THR A 67 -4.65 10.57 -9.00
C THR A 67 -4.55 9.08 -8.68
N LEU A 68 -5.20 8.60 -7.61
CA LEU A 68 -5.22 7.19 -7.26
C LEU A 68 -5.89 6.34 -8.34
N ILE A 69 -6.97 6.84 -8.94
CA ILE A 69 -7.65 6.17 -10.07
C ILE A 69 -6.74 6.14 -11.30
N GLU A 70 -6.13 7.27 -11.68
CA GLU A 70 -5.22 7.38 -12.82
C GLU A 70 -4.02 6.44 -12.69
N GLU A 71 -3.50 6.28 -11.47
CA GLU A 71 -2.36 5.41 -11.16
C GLU A 71 -2.75 3.94 -10.95
N GLY A 72 -4.03 3.60 -11.09
CA GLY A 72 -4.54 2.24 -10.96
C GLY A 72 -4.57 1.72 -9.52
N ILE A 73 -4.59 2.60 -8.52
CA ILE A 73 -4.65 2.24 -7.10
C ILE A 73 -6.11 2.21 -6.67
N THR A 74 -6.76 1.08 -6.86
CA THR A 74 -8.19 0.89 -6.61
C THR A 74 -8.50 -0.20 -5.59
N THR A 75 -7.51 -0.96 -5.16
CA THR A 75 -7.69 -2.07 -4.22
C THR A 75 -7.30 -1.68 -2.80
N GLN A 76 -8.01 -2.26 -1.83
CA GLN A 76 -7.72 -2.07 -0.41
C GLN A 76 -6.31 -2.53 -0.04
N GLU A 77 -5.81 -3.56 -0.70
CA GLU A 77 -4.45 -4.07 -0.47
C GLU A 77 -3.37 -3.06 -0.85
N GLN A 78 -3.52 -2.38 -1.99
CA GLN A 78 -2.60 -1.32 -2.41
C GLN A 78 -2.61 -0.17 -1.41
N VAL A 79 -3.79 0.27 -0.98
CA VAL A 79 -3.95 1.31 0.04
C VAL A 79 -3.32 0.91 1.37
N ASN A 80 -3.54 -0.32 1.81
CA ASN A 80 -2.96 -0.83 3.06
C ASN A 80 -1.43 -0.84 3.01
N ARG A 81 -0.82 -1.11 1.86
CA ARG A 81 0.64 -0.97 1.69
C ARG A 81 1.10 0.47 1.89
N GLY A 82 0.40 1.43 1.28
CA GLY A 82 0.67 2.86 1.45
C GLY A 82 0.53 3.31 2.90
N LEU A 83 -0.54 2.90 3.57
CA LEU A 83 -0.78 3.21 4.98
C LEU A 83 0.27 2.57 5.91
N LYS A 84 0.69 1.35 5.62
CA LYS A 84 1.77 0.68 6.36
C LYS A 84 3.09 1.44 6.23
N ALA A 85 3.42 1.89 5.02
CA ALA A 85 4.61 2.71 4.79
C ALA A 85 4.50 4.07 5.50
N ALA A 86 3.33 4.69 5.51
CA ALA A 86 3.08 5.93 6.24
C ALA A 86 3.32 5.78 7.76
N LYS A 87 2.90 4.67 8.36
CA LYS A 87 3.14 4.35 9.77
C LYS A 87 4.62 4.22 10.10
N LEU A 88 5.41 3.71 9.18
CA LEU A 88 6.85 3.53 9.35
C LEU A 88 7.65 4.78 8.99
N ASN A 89 7.03 5.77 8.35
CA ASN A 89 7.64 7.04 8.06
C ASN A 89 7.66 7.91 9.34
N ALA A 90 8.81 8.43 9.68
CA ALA A 90 8.99 9.24 10.90
C ALA A 90 8.37 10.66 10.81
N SER A 91 7.73 11.03 9.71
CA SER A 91 7.11 12.33 9.53
C SER A 91 5.77 12.43 10.26
N ALA A 92 5.60 13.49 11.04
CA ALA A 92 4.32 13.85 11.66
C ALA A 92 3.35 14.55 10.70
N PHE A 93 3.85 15.00 9.54
CA PHE A 93 3.08 15.73 8.52
C PHE A 93 2.40 14.79 7.55
N PHE A 94 1.30 15.28 6.98
CA PHE A 94 0.56 14.56 5.96
C PHE A 94 1.44 14.34 4.72
N PRO A 95 1.49 13.13 4.13
CA PRO A 95 2.31 12.86 2.96
C PRO A 95 1.77 13.57 1.73
N SER A 96 2.64 13.87 0.76
CA SER A 96 2.20 14.29 -0.57
C SER A 96 1.56 13.11 -1.32
N ILE A 97 0.70 13.40 -2.30
CA ILE A 97 0.09 12.35 -3.12
C ILE A 97 1.14 11.51 -3.85
N GLY A 98 2.19 12.14 -4.39
CA GLY A 98 3.28 11.43 -5.08
C GLY A 98 4.03 10.48 -4.16
N GLN A 99 4.26 10.87 -2.92
CA GLN A 99 4.89 10.04 -1.90
C GLN A 99 3.99 8.84 -1.54
N PHE A 100 2.71 9.06 -1.32
CA PHE A 100 1.76 8.00 -1.02
C PHE A 100 1.64 6.99 -2.18
N VAL A 101 1.51 7.47 -3.42
CA VAL A 101 1.49 6.65 -4.63
C VAL A 101 2.75 5.79 -4.72
N SER A 102 3.91 6.36 -4.46
CA SER A 102 5.17 5.61 -4.48
C SER A 102 5.18 4.47 -3.45
N TRP A 103 4.60 4.68 -2.29
CA TRP A 103 4.48 3.65 -1.25
C TRP A 103 3.51 2.53 -1.61
N THR A 104 2.41 2.85 -2.29
CA THR A 104 1.45 1.83 -2.76
C THR A 104 2.03 0.95 -3.85
N LYS A 105 2.89 1.50 -4.70
CA LYS A 105 3.56 0.80 -5.81
C LYS A 105 4.82 0.05 -5.39
N LYS A 106 5.50 0.49 -4.33
CA LYS A 106 6.59 -0.30 -3.77
C LYS A 106 6.01 -1.63 -3.33
N ALA A 107 6.29 -2.67 -4.11
CA ALA A 107 6.18 -4.01 -3.59
C ALA A 107 6.85 -3.99 -2.21
N ALA A 108 6.20 -4.58 -1.20
CA ALA A 108 6.89 -4.93 0.04
C ALA A 108 8.28 -5.41 -0.36
N PRO A 109 9.37 -4.94 0.31
CA PRO A 109 10.70 -5.40 -0.07
C PRO A 109 10.56 -6.89 -0.26
N ARG A 110 10.77 -7.36 -1.47
CA ARG A 110 10.80 -8.77 -1.73
C ARG A 110 11.89 -9.22 -0.80
N VAL A 111 11.50 -9.80 0.30
CA VAL A 111 12.42 -10.54 1.14
C VAL A 111 13.11 -11.39 0.11
N ASN A 112 14.39 -11.12 -0.07
CA ASN A 112 15.15 -11.58 -1.21
C ASN A 112 14.91 -13.07 -1.27
N GLU A 113 14.10 -13.58 -2.19
CA GLU A 113 13.84 -15.01 -2.31
C GLU A 113 15.16 -15.76 -2.50
N ALA A 114 16.18 -15.07 -3.02
CA ALA A 114 17.54 -15.54 -3.07
C ALA A 114 18.16 -15.69 -1.66
N ALA A 115 17.89 -14.74 -0.75
CA ALA A 115 18.34 -14.86 0.65
C ALA A 115 17.56 -15.93 1.43
N TYR A 116 16.28 -16.16 1.08
CA TYR A 116 15.50 -17.27 1.63
C TYR A 116 15.88 -18.63 1.00
N LYS A 117 16.34 -18.67 -0.25
CA LYS A 117 16.87 -19.89 -0.87
C LYS A 117 18.23 -20.28 -0.30
N GLU A 118 18.98 -19.30 0.21
CA GLU A 118 20.25 -19.56 0.91
C GLU A 118 20.04 -20.09 2.34
N PHE A 119 18.83 -19.86 2.91
CA PHE A 119 18.34 -20.53 4.12
C PHE A 119 17.51 -21.77 3.73
N ASP A 120 18.13 -22.74 3.09
CA ASP A 120 17.48 -24.02 2.87
C ASP A 120 17.41 -24.76 4.21
N TYR A 121 16.21 -24.79 4.80
CA TYR A 121 15.91 -25.56 6.00
C TYR A 121 16.36 -27.04 5.90
N LYS A 122 16.55 -27.54 4.68
CA LYS A 122 17.09 -28.88 4.41
C LYS A 122 18.58 -28.99 4.74
N GLU A 123 19.34 -27.90 4.65
CA GLU A 123 20.75 -27.92 5.10
C GLU A 123 20.82 -27.87 6.62
N ILE A 124 19.94 -27.11 7.28
CA ILE A 124 19.87 -27.07 8.75
C ILE A 124 19.46 -28.44 9.32
N ALA A 125 18.58 -29.16 8.62
CA ALA A 125 18.15 -30.49 9.04
C ALA A 125 19.20 -31.60 8.81
N LYS A 126 20.27 -31.35 8.04
CA LYS A 126 21.33 -32.31 7.75
C LYS A 126 22.40 -32.42 8.84
N HIS A 127 22.52 -31.39 9.68
CA HIS A 127 23.52 -31.37 10.73
C HIS A 127 22.88 -31.61 12.10
N THR A 128 23.47 -32.43 12.90
CA THR A 128 23.09 -32.60 14.30
C THR A 128 23.48 -31.35 15.11
N LYS A 129 22.83 -31.12 16.26
CA LYS A 129 23.15 -29.98 17.16
C LYS A 129 24.65 -29.96 17.52
N GLN A 130 25.29 -31.13 17.61
CA GLN A 130 26.71 -31.26 17.93
C GLN A 130 27.59 -30.79 16.77
N GLU A 131 27.25 -31.11 15.53
CA GLU A 131 27.99 -30.65 14.34
C GLU A 131 27.97 -29.14 14.20
N TYR A 132 26.84 -28.46 14.54
CA TYR A 132 26.76 -26.99 14.57
C TYR A 132 27.68 -26.37 15.63
N ILE A 133 27.78 -27.00 16.81
CA ILE A 133 28.67 -26.57 17.88
C ILE A 133 30.12 -26.67 17.45
N ASP A 134 30.49 -27.78 16.79
CA ASP A 134 31.85 -28.05 16.31
C ASP A 134 32.26 -27.07 15.19
N ILE A 135 31.38 -26.82 14.22
CA ILE A 135 31.60 -25.82 13.15
C ILE A 135 31.74 -24.39 13.74
N ALA A 136 30.92 -24.03 14.72
CA ALA A 136 31.01 -22.75 15.39
C ALA A 136 32.32 -22.60 16.16
N ALA A 137 32.75 -23.63 16.85
CA ALA A 137 34.02 -23.66 17.60
C ALA A 137 35.22 -23.51 16.65
N GLU A 138 35.21 -24.20 15.51
CA GLU A 138 36.26 -24.10 14.50
C GLU A 138 36.37 -22.74 13.87
N LYS A 139 35.23 -22.11 13.52
CA LYS A 139 35.17 -20.74 13.00
C LYS A 139 35.69 -19.73 14.01
N MET A 140 35.31 -19.87 15.27
CA MET A 140 35.78 -18.98 16.36
C MET A 140 37.28 -19.13 16.61
N ALA A 141 37.82 -20.32 16.52
CA ALA A 141 39.26 -20.56 16.65
C ALA A 141 40.06 -19.91 15.49
N LYS A 142 39.49 -19.95 14.26
CA LYS A 142 40.08 -19.30 13.09
C LYS A 142 40.10 -17.79 13.23
N ILE A 143 38.99 -17.20 13.67
CA ILE A 143 38.91 -15.75 13.93
C ILE A 143 39.89 -15.31 14.99
N ARG A 144 40.05 -16.08 16.08
CA ARG A 144 41.08 -15.77 17.12
C ARG A 144 42.50 -15.78 16.56
N LYS A 145 42.82 -16.73 15.71
CA LYS A 145 44.16 -16.79 15.06
C LYS A 145 44.40 -15.54 14.18
N ASP A 146 43.39 -15.16 13.41
CA ASP A 146 43.50 -14.00 12.51
C ASP A 146 43.63 -12.67 13.27
N ILE A 147 43.07 -12.57 14.48
CA ILE A 147 43.19 -11.38 15.34
C ILE A 147 44.54 -11.33 16.06
N LEU A 148 45.06 -12.49 16.48
CA LEU A 148 46.32 -12.52 17.24
C LEU A 148 47.57 -12.44 16.35
N ASN A 149 47.44 -12.66 15.04
CA ASN A 149 48.52 -12.55 14.07
C ASN A 149 48.58 -11.19 13.35
N LYS A 150 47.83 -10.20 13.82
CA LYS A 150 47.96 -8.80 13.42
C LYS A 150 48.68 -7.99 14.51
#